data_ae6d5c74440a3762d6125ff017e86812
#
_entry.id   ae6d5c74440a3762d6125ff017e86812
#
_cell.length_a   1.000
_cell.length_b   1.000
_cell.length_c   1.000
_cell.angle_alpha   90.00
_cell.angle_beta   90.00
_cell.angle_gamma   90.00
#
_symmetry.space_group_name_H-M   'P 1'
#
loop_
_entity.id
_entity.type
_entity.pdbx_description
1 polymer ?
#
loop_
_entity_poly.entity_id
_entity_poly.type
_entity_poly.pdbx_seq_one_letter_code
_entity_poly.pdbx_strand_id
1 'polypeptide(L)'
;MSKKEEAARLAAAALDPALLPRLERRTPRIAMNKVTDFTGELEKVERDLSEANRKLALHEGALPTRKLSPQLIRPSRFANRIERSFEGSSFEAFRQEIANAGGNVQPIKVRPVVSGGYEIVYGHRRHRACLDLGLEVLSVVQEKMSDRELFEEMSRENEQRSDLSAYELAMHYKRGIDSKLYRNWSEIAAVLGKAKSLMSRYSALTELPETVLNAFGSPSDIQPKWAEKLRQVIEADSAAVFEAAKAIKGKTLSPKAVFEALINRPPPEFTRVNYPLEYGRRLARER
;
A
#
# COMPACT_ATOMS: atom_id res chain seq x y z
N MET A 1 67.40 47.28 62.18
CA MET A 1 66.41 47.18 61.09
C MET A 1 65.75 45.83 61.14
N SER A 2 64.45 45.85 61.26
CA SER A 2 63.64 44.58 61.34
C SER A 2 63.60 43.92 59.99
N LYS A 3 63.68 42.55 59.96
CA LYS A 3 63.44 41.74 58.72
C LYS A 3 62.22 42.09 57.93
N LYS A 4 61.23 42.73 58.60
CA LYS A 4 59.96 43.18 58.01
C LYS A 4 60.15 44.49 57.18
N GLU A 5 61.08 45.36 57.58
CA GLU A 5 61.43 46.60 56.85
C GLU A 5 62.26 46.29 55.60
N GLU A 6 63.09 45.28 55.66
CA GLU A 6 63.93 44.85 54.54
C GLU A 6 63.06 44.14 53.45
N ALA A 7 62.09 43.35 53.85
CA ALA A 7 61.10 42.72 52.97
C ALA A 7 60.20 43.75 52.30
N ALA A 8 59.77 44.79 53.04
CA ALA A 8 58.91 45.87 52.47
C ALA A 8 59.76 46.73 51.47
N ARG A 9 61.05 46.93 51.70
CA ARG A 9 61.86 47.68 50.76
C ARG A 9 62.23 46.91 49.49
N LEU A 10 62.35 45.62 49.57
CA LEU A 10 62.54 44.72 48.43
C LEU A 10 61.20 44.60 47.60
N ALA A 11 60.11 44.55 48.27
CA ALA A 11 58.78 44.55 47.59
C ALA A 11 58.47 45.89 46.87
N ALA A 12 58.86 47.03 47.48
CA ALA A 12 58.73 48.34 46.84
C ALA A 12 59.68 48.55 45.65
N ALA A 13 60.91 47.98 45.69
CA ALA A 13 61.88 48.01 44.58
C ALA A 13 61.41 47.12 43.41
N ALA A 14 60.72 46.07 43.67
CA ALA A 14 60.13 45.16 42.65
C ALA A 14 58.94 45.79 41.88
N LEU A 15 58.35 46.88 42.42
CA LEU A 15 57.22 47.58 41.81
C LEU A 15 57.64 48.88 41.09
N ASP A 16 58.97 49.10 40.89
CA ASP A 16 59.41 50.25 40.14
C ASP A 16 59.02 50.11 38.65
N PRO A 17 58.16 50.99 38.12
CA PRO A 17 57.74 50.92 36.73
C PRO A 17 58.86 51.08 35.71
N ALA A 18 60.02 51.58 36.14
CA ALA A 18 61.19 51.78 35.28
C ALA A 18 62.00 50.51 35.02
N LEU A 19 61.77 49.45 35.86
CA LEU A 19 62.46 48.14 35.74
C LEU A 19 61.61 47.08 35.04
N LEU A 20 60.35 47.41 34.69
CA LEU A 20 59.52 46.49 33.89
C LEU A 20 60.00 46.53 32.44
N PRO A 21 60.36 45.37 31.84
CA PRO A 21 60.70 45.35 30.43
C PRO A 21 59.47 45.89 29.65
N ARG A 22 59.68 46.93 28.85
CA ARG A 22 58.67 47.39 27.88
C ARG A 22 58.36 46.19 26.98
N LEU A 23 57.29 45.48 27.31
CA LEU A 23 56.64 44.56 26.39
C LEU A 23 56.18 45.41 25.22
N GLU A 24 56.97 45.45 24.16
CA GLU A 24 56.49 45.90 22.86
C GLU A 24 55.25 45.05 22.53
N ARG A 25 54.11 45.67 22.55
CA ARG A 25 52.90 45.02 22.02
C ARG A 25 53.12 44.78 20.51
N ARG A 26 53.82 43.71 20.18
CA ARG A 26 53.77 43.15 18.86
C ARG A 26 52.35 42.57 18.71
N THR A 27 51.44 43.39 18.19
CA THR A 27 50.22 42.88 17.66
C THR A 27 50.59 41.87 16.57
N PRO A 28 50.23 40.58 16.73
CA PRO A 28 50.65 39.60 15.74
C PRO A 28 49.81 39.86 14.49
N ARG A 29 50.36 40.58 13.51
CA ARG A 29 49.73 40.76 12.17
C ARG A 29 49.35 39.43 11.55
N ILE A 30 50.00 38.33 11.92
CA ILE A 30 49.72 36.97 11.49
C ILE A 30 48.41 36.43 12.09
N ALA A 31 48.03 36.83 13.32
CA ALA A 31 46.80 36.38 13.96
C ALA A 31 45.58 37.06 13.32
N MET A 32 45.71 38.32 12.86
CA MET A 32 44.62 39.04 12.25
C MET A 32 44.27 38.51 10.85
N ASN A 33 45.25 38.13 10.04
CA ASN A 33 44.99 37.51 8.74
C ASN A 33 44.32 36.13 8.87
N LYS A 34 44.74 35.32 9.85
CA LYS A 34 44.08 34.01 10.11
C LYS A 34 42.64 34.14 10.62
N VAL A 35 42.33 35.20 11.38
CA VAL A 35 40.95 35.45 11.85
C VAL A 35 40.08 35.92 10.69
N THR A 36 40.59 36.79 9.80
CA THR A 36 39.89 37.22 8.61
C THR A 36 39.67 36.12 7.58
N ASP A 37 40.63 35.20 7.41
CA ASP A 37 40.47 34.00 6.58
C ASP A 37 39.41 33.07 7.16
N PHE A 38 39.41 32.85 8.48
CA PHE A 38 38.44 32.01 9.18
C PHE A 38 37.00 32.59 9.15
N THR A 39 36.87 33.92 9.29
CA THR A 39 35.57 34.61 9.15
C THR A 39 35.05 34.50 7.73
N GLY A 40 35.90 34.63 6.70
CA GLY A 40 35.52 34.43 5.30
C GLY A 40 35.09 32.99 4.98
N GLU A 41 35.74 31.98 5.57
CA GLU A 41 35.32 30.59 5.45
C GLU A 41 33.98 30.32 6.15
N LEU A 42 33.75 30.90 7.34
CA LEU A 42 32.46 30.81 8.04
C LEU A 42 31.32 31.43 7.24
N GLU A 43 31.52 32.64 6.71
CA GLU A 43 30.51 33.33 5.86
C GLU A 43 30.21 32.55 4.58
N LYS A 44 31.18 31.84 4.03
CA LYS A 44 31.00 30.98 2.88
C LYS A 44 30.16 29.76 3.27
N VAL A 45 30.49 29.07 4.36
CA VAL A 45 29.73 27.93 4.88
C VAL A 45 28.29 28.30 5.22
N GLU A 46 28.06 29.47 5.84
CA GLU A 46 26.73 29.96 6.15
C GLU A 46 25.90 30.25 4.87
N ARG A 47 26.55 30.84 3.85
CA ARG A 47 25.89 31.06 2.54
C ARG A 47 25.55 29.74 1.86
N ASP A 48 26.49 28.79 1.82
CA ASP A 48 26.29 27.49 1.23
C ASP A 48 25.19 26.69 1.95
N LEU A 49 25.16 26.78 3.30
CA LEU A 49 24.10 26.18 4.12
C LEU A 49 22.73 26.83 3.87
N SER A 50 22.70 28.14 3.80
CA SER A 50 21.46 28.91 3.51
C SER A 50 20.92 28.57 2.12
N GLU A 51 21.80 28.48 1.12
CA GLU A 51 21.41 28.07 -0.23
C GLU A 51 20.93 26.62 -0.29
N ALA A 52 21.61 25.70 0.41
CA ALA A 52 21.18 24.31 0.53
C ALA A 52 19.82 24.20 1.22
N ASN A 53 19.61 24.94 2.32
CA ASN A 53 18.32 24.97 3.02
C ASN A 53 17.20 25.56 2.13
N ARG A 54 17.51 26.58 1.35
CA ARG A 54 16.54 27.16 0.40
C ARG A 54 16.18 26.17 -0.71
N LYS A 55 17.17 25.42 -1.23
CA LYS A 55 16.92 24.34 -2.20
C LYS A 55 16.08 23.23 -1.59
N LEU A 56 16.37 22.83 -0.35
CA LEU A 56 15.56 21.83 0.37
C LEU A 56 14.13 22.30 0.58
N ALA A 57 13.91 23.58 0.96
CA ALA A 57 12.58 24.14 1.15
C ALA A 57 11.74 24.14 -0.15
N LEU A 58 12.37 24.29 -1.32
CA LEU A 58 11.68 24.18 -2.62
C LEU A 58 11.19 22.75 -2.91
N HIS A 59 11.78 21.76 -2.26
CA HIS A 59 11.41 20.35 -2.37
C HIS A 59 10.68 19.82 -1.14
N GLU A 60 10.31 20.71 -0.20
CA GLU A 60 9.57 20.35 0.99
C GLU A 60 8.22 19.77 0.60
N GLY A 61 7.95 18.53 1.02
CA GLY A 61 6.76 17.77 0.61
C GLY A 61 6.89 17.02 -0.72
N ALA A 62 7.94 17.24 -1.51
CA ALA A 62 8.19 16.45 -2.71
C ALA A 62 8.79 15.07 -2.34
N LEU A 63 8.22 14.02 -2.89
CA LEU A 63 8.79 12.69 -2.73
C LEU A 63 9.99 12.50 -3.68
N PRO A 64 11.13 11.99 -3.20
CA PRO A 64 12.32 11.81 -4.02
C PRO A 64 12.05 10.82 -5.16
N THR A 65 12.40 11.23 -6.38
CA THR A 65 12.32 10.37 -7.56
C THR A 65 13.71 9.81 -7.86
N ARG A 66 13.81 8.50 -8.00
CA ARG A 66 15.08 7.77 -8.26
C ARG A 66 14.89 6.75 -9.36
N LYS A 67 15.95 6.48 -10.12
CA LYS A 67 16.04 5.31 -10.98
C LYS A 67 16.52 4.13 -10.15
N LEU A 68 15.77 3.06 -10.14
CA LEU A 68 16.04 1.86 -9.36
C LEU A 68 16.16 0.65 -10.29
N SER A 69 17.06 -0.27 -9.93
CA SER A 69 17.11 -1.57 -10.59
C SER A 69 15.81 -2.35 -10.34
N PRO A 70 15.13 -2.85 -11.40
CA PRO A 70 13.86 -3.55 -11.25
C PRO A 70 13.96 -4.81 -10.38
N GLN A 71 15.14 -5.44 -10.31
CA GLN A 71 15.39 -6.63 -9.48
C GLN A 71 15.34 -6.33 -7.97
N LEU A 72 15.54 -5.07 -7.57
CA LEU A 72 15.42 -4.63 -6.18
C LEU A 72 13.98 -4.34 -5.76
N ILE A 73 13.05 -4.37 -6.71
CA ILE A 73 11.66 -4.00 -6.49
C ILE A 73 10.78 -5.25 -6.55
N ARG A 74 9.95 -5.48 -5.54
CA ARG A 74 9.07 -6.64 -5.42
C ARG A 74 7.60 -6.23 -5.42
N PRO A 75 6.71 -7.07 -5.95
CA PRO A 75 5.28 -6.88 -5.78
C PRO A 75 4.90 -6.89 -4.29
N SER A 76 3.91 -6.10 -3.92
CA SER A 76 3.34 -6.16 -2.58
C SER A 76 2.56 -7.46 -2.36
N ARG A 77 2.54 -7.96 -1.11
CA ARG A 77 1.66 -9.06 -0.69
C ARG A 77 0.17 -8.74 -0.87
N PHE A 78 -0.18 -7.47 -0.99
CA PHE A 78 -1.53 -6.99 -1.26
C PHE A 78 -1.82 -6.80 -2.75
N ALA A 79 -0.84 -7.04 -3.62
CA ALA A 79 -1.01 -6.87 -5.05
C ALA A 79 -2.13 -7.77 -5.59
N ASN A 80 -2.98 -7.19 -6.44
CA ASN A 80 -4.14 -7.87 -7.02
C ASN A 80 -3.91 -8.24 -8.49
N ARG A 81 -2.68 -8.03 -9.00
CA ARG A 81 -2.32 -8.35 -10.39
C ARG A 81 -2.07 -9.83 -10.55
N ILE A 82 -2.87 -10.46 -11.39
CA ILE A 82 -2.69 -11.83 -11.84
C ILE A 82 -1.65 -11.82 -12.98
N GLU A 83 -0.82 -12.84 -13.12
CA GLU A 83 0.16 -13.01 -14.20
C GLU A 83 -0.43 -12.70 -15.60
N ARG A 84 -1.67 -13.12 -15.86
CA ARG A 84 -2.40 -12.85 -17.11
C ARG A 84 -2.52 -11.36 -17.46
N SER A 85 -2.42 -10.44 -16.49
CA SER A 85 -2.47 -8.99 -16.77
C SER A 85 -1.18 -8.45 -17.40
N PHE A 86 -0.14 -9.29 -17.47
CA PHE A 86 1.14 -9.03 -18.13
C PHE A 86 1.31 -9.79 -19.45
N GLU A 87 0.21 -10.35 -19.97
CA GLU A 87 0.17 -11.12 -21.21
C GLU A 87 -0.73 -10.42 -22.23
N GLY A 88 -0.55 -10.80 -23.51
CA GLY A 88 -1.40 -10.34 -24.59
C GLY A 88 -0.91 -9.05 -25.28
N SER A 89 -1.56 -8.75 -26.42
CA SER A 89 -1.16 -7.66 -27.32
C SER A 89 -1.16 -6.27 -26.67
N SER A 90 -2.07 -6.03 -25.71
CA SER A 90 -2.13 -4.76 -24.97
C SER A 90 -0.93 -4.52 -24.05
N PHE A 91 -0.38 -5.57 -23.44
CA PHE A 91 0.82 -5.43 -22.64
C PHE A 91 2.06 -5.32 -23.52
N GLU A 92 2.10 -6.05 -24.62
CA GLU A 92 3.19 -5.99 -25.60
C GLU A 92 3.33 -4.60 -26.22
N ALA A 93 2.22 -3.99 -26.67
CA ALA A 93 2.22 -2.61 -27.16
C ALA A 93 2.72 -1.62 -26.09
N PHE A 94 2.26 -1.77 -24.85
CA PHE A 94 2.72 -0.94 -23.74
C PHE A 94 4.22 -1.13 -23.44
N ARG A 95 4.73 -2.35 -23.52
CA ARG A 95 6.16 -2.65 -23.35
C ARG A 95 6.99 -1.98 -24.44
N GLN A 96 6.49 -1.99 -25.69
CA GLN A 96 7.16 -1.31 -26.80
C GLN A 96 7.19 0.21 -26.64
N GLU A 97 6.13 0.83 -26.11
CA GLU A 97 6.13 2.26 -25.77
C GLU A 97 7.21 2.59 -24.75
N ILE A 98 7.37 1.78 -23.69
CA ILE A 98 8.41 1.95 -22.67
C ILE A 98 9.82 1.77 -23.29
N ALA A 99 9.98 0.80 -24.20
CA ALA A 99 11.24 0.59 -24.90
C ALA A 99 11.61 1.82 -25.75
N ASN A 100 10.66 2.34 -26.52
CA ASN A 100 10.88 3.52 -27.38
C ASN A 100 11.19 4.79 -26.57
N ALA A 101 10.63 4.92 -25.35
CA ALA A 101 10.90 6.03 -24.44
C ALA A 101 12.21 5.86 -23.66
N GLY A 102 12.89 4.70 -23.75
CA GLY A 102 14.09 4.40 -22.97
C GLY A 102 13.83 4.21 -21.47
N GLY A 103 12.58 3.95 -21.07
CA GLY A 103 12.14 3.74 -19.70
C GLY A 103 10.73 4.28 -19.42
N ASN A 104 10.25 4.11 -18.19
CA ASN A 104 8.95 4.66 -17.82
C ASN A 104 9.03 6.17 -17.58
N VAL A 105 8.28 6.95 -18.35
CA VAL A 105 8.16 8.41 -18.20
C VAL A 105 7.43 8.78 -16.91
N GLN A 106 6.31 8.11 -16.64
CA GLN A 106 5.60 8.27 -15.37
C GLN A 106 6.22 7.37 -14.29
N PRO A 107 6.62 7.89 -13.14
CA PRO A 107 7.22 7.09 -12.10
C PRO A 107 6.22 6.09 -11.52
N ILE A 108 6.73 4.97 -11.03
CA ILE A 108 6.02 4.09 -10.11
C ILE A 108 6.20 4.61 -8.69
N LYS A 109 5.37 4.17 -7.75
CA LYS A 109 5.57 4.46 -6.32
C LYS A 109 5.99 3.20 -5.60
N VAL A 110 7.02 3.35 -4.77
CA VAL A 110 7.59 2.25 -3.98
C VAL A 110 7.85 2.72 -2.55
N ARG A 111 7.91 1.76 -1.62
CA ARG A 111 8.42 1.97 -0.26
C ARG A 111 9.61 1.04 0.01
N PRO A 112 10.59 1.43 0.84
CA PRO A 112 11.65 0.52 1.26
C PRO A 112 11.09 -0.57 2.18
N VAL A 113 11.69 -1.77 2.14
CA VAL A 113 11.36 -2.88 3.03
C VAL A 113 12.53 -3.22 3.94
N VAL A 114 12.24 -3.66 5.18
CA VAL A 114 13.25 -3.96 6.20
C VAL A 114 14.27 -5.01 5.75
N SER A 115 13.81 -5.97 4.94
CA SER A 115 14.67 -7.01 4.36
C SER A 115 15.60 -6.55 3.23
N GLY A 116 15.60 -5.25 2.92
CA GLY A 116 16.30 -4.65 1.79
C GLY A 116 15.48 -4.65 0.51
N GLY A 117 15.75 -3.67 -0.37
CA GLY A 117 14.98 -3.41 -1.58
C GLY A 117 13.69 -2.64 -1.35
N TYR A 118 12.76 -2.74 -2.29
CA TYR A 118 11.57 -1.95 -2.34
C TYR A 118 10.33 -2.80 -2.62
N GLU A 119 9.17 -2.33 -2.17
CA GLU A 119 7.85 -2.91 -2.42
C GLU A 119 7.01 -1.94 -3.24
N ILE A 120 6.32 -2.45 -4.27
CA ILE A 120 5.50 -1.61 -5.17
C ILE A 120 4.22 -1.21 -4.45
N VAL A 121 3.94 0.10 -4.41
CA VAL A 121 2.66 0.67 -4.00
C VAL A 121 1.70 0.68 -5.19
N TYR A 122 2.14 1.25 -6.33
CA TYR A 122 1.43 1.19 -7.60
C TYR A 122 2.40 1.27 -8.79
N GLY A 123 1.90 0.88 -9.99
CA GLY A 123 2.67 0.89 -11.22
C GLY A 123 3.27 -0.46 -11.60
N HIS A 124 2.65 -1.57 -11.21
CA HIS A 124 3.09 -2.94 -11.48
C HIS A 124 3.38 -3.21 -12.98
N ARG A 125 2.55 -2.69 -13.91
CA ARG A 125 2.77 -2.88 -15.34
C ARG A 125 4.04 -2.19 -15.82
N ARG A 126 4.33 -0.97 -15.35
CA ARG A 126 5.56 -0.24 -15.68
C ARG A 126 6.79 -0.97 -15.16
N HIS A 127 6.73 -1.43 -13.90
CA HIS A 127 7.80 -2.23 -13.32
C HIS A 127 8.06 -3.50 -14.15
N ARG A 128 7.01 -4.27 -14.50
CA ARG A 128 7.15 -5.50 -15.29
C ARG A 128 7.72 -5.22 -16.65
N ALA A 129 7.27 -4.20 -17.35
CA ALA A 129 7.82 -3.83 -18.66
C ALA A 129 9.30 -3.44 -18.58
N CYS A 130 9.70 -2.65 -17.59
CA CYS A 130 11.12 -2.31 -17.39
C CYS A 130 11.96 -3.54 -17.02
N LEU A 131 11.41 -4.45 -16.19
CA LEU A 131 12.08 -5.71 -15.83
C LEU A 131 12.33 -6.58 -17.07
N ASP A 132 11.32 -6.76 -17.91
CA ASP A 132 11.41 -7.56 -19.13
C ASP A 132 12.40 -6.93 -20.16
N LEU A 133 12.55 -5.61 -20.14
CA LEU A 133 13.46 -4.86 -21.03
C LEU A 133 14.86 -4.66 -20.42
N GLY A 134 15.09 -5.03 -19.17
CA GLY A 134 16.36 -4.79 -18.47
C GLY A 134 16.66 -3.32 -18.21
N LEU A 135 15.63 -2.44 -18.17
CA LEU A 135 15.75 -1.01 -17.95
C LEU A 135 15.56 -0.65 -16.47
N GLU A 136 16.23 0.42 -16.03
CA GLU A 136 15.97 1.00 -14.72
C GLU A 136 14.55 1.57 -14.63
N VAL A 137 13.95 1.50 -13.45
CA VAL A 137 12.58 1.95 -13.19
C VAL A 137 12.61 3.32 -12.52
N LEU A 138 12.04 4.32 -13.17
CA LEU A 138 11.82 5.63 -12.54
C LEU A 138 10.77 5.47 -11.44
N SER A 139 11.15 5.77 -10.20
CA SER A 139 10.37 5.46 -9.01
C SER A 139 10.32 6.65 -8.06
N VAL A 140 9.15 6.93 -7.50
CA VAL A 140 8.97 7.79 -6.33
C VAL A 140 9.12 6.93 -5.09
N VAL A 141 10.05 7.28 -4.20
CA VAL A 141 10.31 6.54 -2.96
C VAL A 141 9.65 7.22 -1.78
N GLN A 142 8.73 6.54 -1.12
CA GLN A 142 8.14 6.98 0.14
C GLN A 142 8.79 6.23 1.28
N GLU A 143 9.72 6.90 1.99
CA GLU A 143 10.58 6.28 3.02
C GLU A 143 9.77 5.80 4.25
N LYS A 144 8.72 6.51 4.62
CA LYS A 144 7.87 6.16 5.77
C LYS A 144 6.46 5.87 5.27
N MET A 145 6.10 4.60 5.21
CA MET A 145 4.77 4.14 4.82
C MET A 145 4.46 2.83 5.53
N SER A 146 3.40 2.83 6.33
CA SER A 146 2.88 1.64 6.98
C SER A 146 2.17 0.70 5.99
N ASP A 147 1.92 -0.55 6.38
CA ASP A 147 1.13 -1.50 5.58
C ASP A 147 -0.30 -1.00 5.33
N ARG A 148 -0.87 -0.27 6.29
CA ARG A 148 -2.20 0.30 6.17
C ARG A 148 -2.23 1.42 5.12
N GLU A 149 -1.29 2.35 5.17
CA GLU A 149 -1.16 3.41 4.16
C GLU A 149 -0.89 2.85 2.76
N LEU A 150 -0.01 1.84 2.66
CA LEU A 150 0.22 1.13 1.41
C LEU A 150 -1.08 0.56 0.84
N PHE A 151 -1.84 -0.16 1.68
CA PHE A 151 -3.10 -0.77 1.27
C PHE A 151 -4.14 0.28 0.86
N GLU A 152 -4.23 1.40 1.58
CA GLU A 152 -5.14 2.51 1.25
C GLU A 152 -4.80 3.14 -0.11
N GLU A 153 -3.52 3.38 -0.39
CA GLU A 153 -3.10 3.92 -1.69
C GLU A 153 -3.35 2.93 -2.83
N MET A 154 -3.05 1.65 -2.62
CA MET A 154 -3.37 0.60 -3.59
C MET A 154 -4.88 0.52 -3.84
N SER A 155 -5.70 0.67 -2.79
CA SER A 155 -7.15 0.65 -2.91
C SER A 155 -7.66 1.81 -3.76
N ARG A 156 -7.14 3.03 -3.53
CA ARG A 156 -7.50 4.22 -4.32
C ARG A 156 -7.07 4.10 -5.79
N GLU A 157 -5.89 3.54 -6.05
CA GLU A 157 -5.43 3.28 -7.42
C GLU A 157 -6.32 2.24 -8.11
N ASN A 158 -6.62 1.14 -7.43
CA ASN A 158 -7.47 0.08 -7.96
C ASN A 158 -8.88 0.56 -8.30
N GLU A 159 -9.44 1.50 -7.53
CA GLU A 159 -10.76 2.10 -7.80
C GLU A 159 -10.80 2.99 -9.04
N GLN A 160 -9.69 3.63 -9.38
CA GLN A 160 -9.59 4.47 -10.58
C GLN A 160 -9.44 3.64 -11.86
N ARG A 161 -9.25 2.33 -11.72
CA ARG A 161 -9.09 1.42 -12.85
C ARG A 161 -10.45 0.94 -13.34
N SER A 162 -10.68 1.09 -14.61
CA SER A 162 -11.88 0.60 -15.30
C SER A 162 -11.86 -0.90 -15.59
N ASP A 163 -10.70 -1.55 -15.46
CA ASP A 163 -10.49 -2.96 -15.81
C ASP A 163 -10.69 -3.92 -14.62
N LEU A 164 -10.88 -3.41 -13.39
CA LEU A 164 -11.13 -4.24 -12.22
C LEU A 164 -12.62 -4.50 -12.02
N SER A 165 -12.96 -5.78 -11.89
CA SER A 165 -14.32 -6.19 -11.56
C SER A 165 -14.65 -5.93 -10.09
N ALA A 166 -15.95 -5.90 -9.79
CA ALA A 166 -16.44 -5.79 -8.42
C ALA A 166 -15.99 -6.95 -7.53
N TYR A 167 -15.83 -8.15 -8.09
CA TYR A 167 -15.33 -9.33 -7.38
C TYR A 167 -13.86 -9.15 -7.00
N GLU A 168 -13.02 -8.68 -7.93
CA GLU A 168 -11.59 -8.43 -7.66
C GLU A 168 -11.39 -7.34 -6.61
N LEU A 169 -12.21 -6.28 -6.65
CA LEU A 169 -12.21 -5.24 -5.61
C LEU A 169 -12.65 -5.79 -4.25
N ALA A 170 -13.70 -6.60 -4.22
CA ALA A 170 -14.16 -7.24 -3.00
C ALA A 170 -13.09 -8.16 -2.39
N MET A 171 -12.42 -8.95 -3.22
CA MET A 171 -11.30 -9.81 -2.80
C MET A 171 -10.08 -9.02 -2.32
N HIS A 172 -9.82 -7.85 -2.93
CA HIS A 172 -8.78 -6.94 -2.44
C HIS A 172 -9.12 -6.44 -1.03
N TYR A 173 -10.32 -5.95 -0.78
CA TYR A 173 -10.74 -5.48 0.54
C TYR A 173 -10.76 -6.60 1.59
N LYS A 174 -11.24 -7.80 1.21
CA LYS A 174 -11.19 -8.98 2.07
C LYS A 174 -9.76 -9.29 2.53
N ARG A 175 -8.80 -9.20 1.63
CA ARG A 175 -7.37 -9.39 1.95
C ARG A 175 -6.87 -8.41 3.01
N GLY A 176 -7.36 -7.17 3.01
CA GLY A 176 -7.06 -6.18 4.05
C GLY A 176 -7.57 -6.60 5.43
N ILE A 177 -8.76 -7.24 5.51
CA ILE A 177 -9.32 -7.78 6.74
C ILE A 177 -8.55 -9.03 7.18
N ASP A 178 -8.34 -9.98 6.28
CA ASP A 178 -7.63 -11.24 6.55
C ASP A 178 -6.20 -10.99 7.03
N SER A 179 -5.56 -9.92 6.52
CA SER A 179 -4.23 -9.46 6.95
C SER A 179 -4.25 -8.62 8.24
N LYS A 180 -5.42 -8.48 8.89
CA LYS A 180 -5.61 -7.72 10.14
C LYS A 180 -5.24 -6.23 10.05
N LEU A 181 -5.25 -5.65 8.85
CA LEU A 181 -5.11 -4.20 8.66
C LEU A 181 -6.38 -3.47 9.09
N TYR A 182 -7.52 -4.12 8.93
CA TYR A 182 -8.85 -3.65 9.33
C TYR A 182 -9.58 -4.72 10.10
N ARG A 183 -10.42 -4.30 11.05
CA ARG A 183 -11.21 -5.21 11.88
C ARG A 183 -12.38 -5.82 11.11
N ASN A 184 -12.97 -5.04 10.22
CA ASN A 184 -14.19 -5.42 9.49
C ASN A 184 -14.44 -4.50 8.28
N TRP A 185 -15.43 -4.86 7.48
CA TRP A 185 -15.88 -4.12 6.31
C TRP A 185 -16.33 -2.68 6.60
N SER A 186 -16.92 -2.43 7.78
CA SER A 186 -17.36 -1.09 8.19
C SER A 186 -16.20 -0.14 8.43
N GLU A 187 -15.08 -0.63 8.95
CA GLU A 187 -13.87 0.15 9.13
C GLU A 187 -13.26 0.52 7.76
N ILE A 188 -13.19 -0.41 6.81
CA ILE A 188 -12.75 -0.13 5.44
C ILE A 188 -13.66 0.93 4.80
N ALA A 189 -15.00 0.79 4.94
CA ALA A 189 -15.95 1.76 4.45
C ALA A 189 -15.65 3.18 4.95
N ALA A 190 -15.41 3.32 6.26
CA ALA A 190 -15.12 4.61 6.88
C ALA A 190 -13.80 5.21 6.38
N VAL A 191 -12.74 4.40 6.29
CA VAL A 191 -11.40 4.86 5.90
C VAL A 191 -11.34 5.25 4.42
N LEU A 192 -11.97 4.46 3.55
CA LEU A 192 -11.98 4.70 2.10
C LEU A 192 -13.15 5.59 1.63
N GLY A 193 -13.99 6.09 2.54
CA GLY A 193 -15.13 6.94 2.21
C GLY A 193 -16.21 6.23 1.40
N LYS A 194 -16.43 4.92 1.62
CA LYS A 194 -17.40 4.10 0.86
C LYS A 194 -18.71 3.92 1.60
N ALA A 195 -19.80 3.74 0.84
CA ALA A 195 -21.09 3.42 1.41
C ALA A 195 -21.05 2.03 2.09
N LYS A 196 -21.55 1.93 3.33
CA LYS A 196 -21.63 0.66 4.06
C LYS A 196 -22.43 -0.40 3.28
N SER A 197 -23.47 0.00 2.56
CA SER A 197 -24.27 -0.89 1.72
C SER A 197 -23.47 -1.51 0.56
N LEU A 198 -22.49 -0.77 0.00
CA LEU A 198 -21.59 -1.32 -1.02
C LEU A 198 -20.64 -2.35 -0.40
N MET A 199 -20.07 -2.05 0.78
CA MET A 199 -19.17 -2.96 1.49
C MET A 199 -19.90 -4.23 1.94
N SER A 200 -21.18 -4.15 2.34
CA SER A 200 -21.99 -5.33 2.63
C SER A 200 -22.17 -6.24 1.40
N ARG A 201 -22.40 -5.65 0.22
CA ARG A 201 -22.48 -6.43 -1.03
C ARG A 201 -21.14 -7.06 -1.41
N TYR A 202 -20.04 -6.38 -1.17
CA TYR A 202 -18.69 -6.92 -1.38
C TYR A 202 -18.37 -8.06 -0.41
N SER A 203 -18.76 -7.93 0.87
CA SER A 203 -18.70 -9.05 1.83
C SER A 203 -19.43 -10.27 1.30
N ALA A 204 -20.70 -10.10 0.94
CA ALA A 204 -21.51 -11.20 0.41
C ALA A 204 -20.91 -11.85 -0.85
N LEU A 205 -20.27 -11.06 -1.74
CA LEU A 205 -19.55 -11.60 -2.92
C LEU A 205 -18.40 -12.53 -2.52
N THR A 206 -17.62 -12.15 -1.49
CA THR A 206 -16.46 -12.93 -1.05
C THR A 206 -16.82 -14.17 -0.26
N GLU A 207 -18.08 -14.30 0.18
CA GLU A 207 -18.62 -15.44 0.92
C GLU A 207 -19.28 -16.49 0.01
N LEU A 208 -19.43 -16.18 -1.29
CA LEU A 208 -20.03 -17.12 -2.23
C LEU A 208 -19.18 -18.39 -2.38
N PRO A 209 -19.76 -19.57 -2.28
CA PRO A 209 -19.05 -20.83 -2.46
C PRO A 209 -18.47 -20.97 -3.87
N GLU A 210 -17.33 -21.63 -3.96
CA GLU A 210 -16.63 -21.87 -5.23
C GLU A 210 -17.50 -22.56 -6.28
N THR A 211 -18.39 -23.49 -5.86
CA THR A 211 -19.35 -24.14 -6.75
C THR A 211 -20.24 -23.15 -7.46
N VAL A 212 -20.69 -22.10 -6.74
CA VAL A 212 -21.53 -21.04 -7.31
C VAL A 212 -20.69 -20.12 -8.20
N LEU A 213 -19.47 -19.74 -7.77
CA LEU A 213 -18.56 -18.94 -8.58
C LEU A 213 -18.24 -19.60 -9.92
N ASN A 214 -18.00 -20.92 -9.90
CA ASN A 214 -17.69 -21.72 -11.08
C ASN A 214 -18.89 -21.97 -12.03
N ALA A 215 -20.11 -21.64 -11.60
CA ALA A 215 -21.30 -21.68 -12.48
C ALA A 215 -21.35 -20.48 -13.43
N PHE A 216 -20.75 -19.35 -13.06
CA PHE A 216 -20.56 -18.20 -13.94
C PHE A 216 -19.34 -18.43 -14.86
N GLY A 217 -19.30 -17.79 -16.01
CA GLY A 217 -18.15 -17.85 -16.92
C GLY A 217 -16.87 -17.30 -16.27
N SER A 218 -17.04 -16.25 -15.47
CA SER A 218 -16.01 -15.68 -14.60
C SER A 218 -16.66 -15.16 -13.32
N PRO A 219 -15.99 -15.22 -12.15
CA PRO A 219 -16.44 -14.52 -10.94
C PRO A 219 -16.62 -13.01 -11.16
N SER A 220 -15.87 -12.45 -12.13
CA SER A 220 -15.98 -11.05 -12.54
C SER A 220 -17.33 -10.67 -13.15
N ASP A 221 -18.09 -11.64 -13.63
CA ASP A 221 -19.41 -11.44 -14.21
C ASP A 221 -20.52 -11.27 -13.15
N ILE A 222 -20.21 -11.54 -11.88
CA ILE A 222 -21.19 -11.48 -10.80
C ILE A 222 -21.38 -10.01 -10.36
N GLN A 223 -22.59 -9.52 -10.50
CA GLN A 223 -22.91 -8.16 -10.05
C GLN A 223 -23.06 -8.10 -8.52
N PRO A 224 -22.54 -7.07 -7.84
CA PRO A 224 -22.62 -6.95 -6.38
C PRO A 224 -24.05 -7.02 -5.84
N LYS A 225 -25.01 -6.51 -6.58
CA LYS A 225 -26.44 -6.53 -6.20
C LYS A 225 -27.06 -7.95 -6.15
N TRP A 226 -26.42 -8.94 -6.78
CA TRP A 226 -26.89 -10.33 -6.79
C TRP A 226 -26.37 -11.12 -5.58
N ALA A 227 -25.26 -10.72 -5.00
CA ALA A 227 -24.56 -11.47 -3.97
C ALA A 227 -25.42 -11.76 -2.75
N GLU A 228 -26.17 -10.77 -2.26
CA GLU A 228 -27.05 -10.93 -1.10
C GLU A 228 -28.19 -11.92 -1.38
N LYS A 229 -28.76 -11.86 -2.57
CA LYS A 229 -29.84 -12.80 -2.95
C LYS A 229 -29.30 -14.21 -3.13
N LEU A 230 -28.12 -14.37 -3.73
CA LEU A 230 -27.44 -15.68 -3.84
C LEU A 230 -27.17 -16.24 -2.46
N ARG A 231 -26.65 -15.43 -1.53
CA ARG A 231 -26.40 -15.84 -0.15
C ARG A 231 -27.67 -16.36 0.53
N GLN A 232 -28.76 -15.60 0.43
CA GLN A 232 -30.07 -16.01 1.01
C GLN A 232 -30.58 -17.35 0.48
N VAL A 233 -30.49 -17.60 -0.84
CA VAL A 233 -30.93 -18.88 -1.40
C VAL A 233 -29.99 -20.03 -1.06
N ILE A 234 -28.69 -19.76 -0.88
CA ILE A 234 -27.72 -20.76 -0.40
C ILE A 234 -27.98 -21.09 1.07
N GLU A 235 -28.27 -20.12 1.91
CA GLU A 235 -28.62 -20.34 3.32
C GLU A 235 -29.93 -21.14 3.47
N ALA A 236 -30.90 -20.92 2.58
CA ALA A 236 -32.19 -21.62 2.60
C ALA A 236 -32.05 -23.08 2.13
N ASP A 237 -31.29 -23.35 1.07
CA ASP A 237 -31.11 -24.69 0.51
C ASP A 237 -29.82 -24.77 -0.30
N SER A 238 -28.70 -25.01 0.38
CA SER A 238 -27.38 -25.08 -0.25
C SER A 238 -27.25 -26.27 -1.21
N ALA A 239 -27.83 -27.42 -0.87
CA ALA A 239 -27.73 -28.64 -1.69
C ALA A 239 -28.31 -28.45 -3.07
N ALA A 240 -29.55 -27.95 -3.12
CA ALA A 240 -30.19 -27.67 -4.37
C ALA A 240 -29.52 -26.53 -5.17
N VAL A 241 -28.86 -25.49 -4.53
CA VAL A 241 -28.04 -24.47 -5.23
C VAL A 241 -26.85 -25.11 -5.88
N PHE A 242 -26.17 -26.00 -5.20
CA PHE A 242 -24.98 -26.63 -5.74
C PHE A 242 -25.30 -27.57 -6.88
N GLU A 243 -26.40 -28.32 -6.82
CA GLU A 243 -26.85 -29.16 -7.94
C GLU A 243 -27.20 -28.32 -9.17
N ALA A 244 -27.95 -27.21 -9.01
CA ALA A 244 -28.20 -26.32 -10.13
C ALA A 244 -26.92 -25.67 -10.68
N ALA A 245 -26.01 -25.25 -9.82
CA ALA A 245 -24.72 -24.71 -10.24
C ALA A 245 -23.90 -25.73 -11.06
N LYS A 246 -23.87 -26.98 -10.62
CA LYS A 246 -23.24 -28.09 -11.38
C LYS A 246 -23.91 -28.33 -12.73
N ALA A 247 -25.24 -28.31 -12.75
CA ALA A 247 -26.01 -28.58 -13.97
C ALA A 247 -25.85 -27.50 -15.06
N ILE A 248 -25.50 -26.27 -14.68
CA ILE A 248 -25.28 -25.14 -15.62
C ILE A 248 -23.80 -24.88 -15.91
N LYS A 249 -22.88 -25.44 -15.13
CA LYS A 249 -21.44 -25.29 -15.34
C LYS A 249 -21.05 -25.73 -16.76
N GLY A 250 -20.30 -24.88 -17.45
CA GLY A 250 -19.85 -25.12 -18.83
C GLY A 250 -20.90 -24.87 -19.92
N LYS A 251 -22.13 -24.49 -19.56
CA LYS A 251 -23.11 -24.03 -20.54
C LYS A 251 -22.87 -22.57 -20.92
N THR A 252 -23.04 -22.23 -22.18
CA THR A 252 -22.93 -20.86 -22.69
C THR A 252 -24.20 -20.07 -22.32
N LEU A 253 -24.26 -19.62 -21.06
CA LEU A 253 -25.37 -18.81 -20.54
C LEU A 253 -24.89 -17.37 -20.25
N SER A 254 -25.77 -16.40 -20.40
CA SER A 254 -25.46 -15.05 -19.96
C SER A 254 -25.35 -15.01 -18.41
N PRO A 255 -24.55 -14.12 -17.82
CA PRO A 255 -24.43 -14.01 -16.36
C PRO A 255 -25.78 -13.80 -15.65
N LYS A 256 -26.73 -13.08 -16.30
CA LYS A 256 -28.08 -12.90 -15.79
C LYS A 256 -28.87 -14.21 -15.80
N ALA A 257 -28.77 -15.00 -16.86
CA ALA A 257 -29.44 -16.31 -16.95
C ALA A 257 -28.88 -17.30 -15.92
N VAL A 258 -27.58 -17.29 -15.66
CA VAL A 258 -26.98 -18.08 -14.57
C VAL A 258 -27.55 -17.64 -13.21
N PHE A 259 -27.59 -16.35 -12.94
CA PHE A 259 -28.17 -15.82 -11.70
C PHE A 259 -29.65 -16.26 -11.55
N GLU A 260 -30.48 -16.08 -12.57
CA GLU A 260 -31.89 -16.48 -12.55
C GLU A 260 -32.07 -17.98 -12.35
N ALA A 261 -31.25 -18.81 -12.97
CA ALA A 261 -31.28 -20.27 -12.78
C ALA A 261 -30.91 -20.69 -11.35
N LEU A 262 -30.04 -19.94 -10.68
CA LEU A 262 -29.66 -20.22 -9.31
C LEU A 262 -30.73 -19.79 -8.29
N ILE A 263 -31.51 -18.74 -8.56
CA ILE A 263 -32.50 -18.20 -7.62
C ILE A 263 -33.94 -18.67 -7.87
N ASN A 264 -34.35 -18.90 -9.15
CA ASN A 264 -35.71 -19.28 -9.53
C ASN A 264 -35.84 -20.81 -9.57
N ARG A 265 -35.75 -21.44 -8.40
CA ARG A 265 -35.92 -22.88 -8.29
C ARG A 265 -37.39 -23.20 -8.00
N PRO A 266 -37.91 -24.31 -8.53
CA PRO A 266 -39.08 -24.89 -7.92
C PRO A 266 -38.72 -25.19 -6.44
N PRO A 267 -39.59 -24.90 -5.47
CA PRO A 267 -39.41 -25.36 -4.11
C PRO A 267 -39.12 -26.86 -4.13
N PRO A 268 -38.28 -27.37 -3.25
CA PRO A 268 -38.02 -28.81 -3.15
C PRO A 268 -39.42 -29.47 -3.11
N GLU A 269 -39.68 -30.39 -4.05
CA GLU A 269 -40.83 -31.25 -3.94
C GLU A 269 -40.68 -31.94 -2.58
N PHE A 270 -41.47 -31.49 -1.61
CA PHE A 270 -41.68 -32.27 -0.40
C PHE A 270 -42.22 -33.61 -0.93
N THR A 271 -41.32 -34.60 -1.05
CA THR A 271 -41.76 -35.95 -1.22
C THR A 271 -42.63 -36.21 0.01
N ARG A 272 -43.98 -36.14 -0.21
CA ARG A 272 -44.91 -36.59 0.83
C ARG A 272 -44.52 -38.01 1.05
N VAL A 273 -43.75 -38.24 2.14
CA VAL A 273 -43.54 -39.60 2.64
C VAL A 273 -44.96 -40.03 3.02
N ASN A 274 -45.63 -40.76 2.13
CA ASN A 274 -46.89 -41.47 2.42
C ASN A 274 -46.52 -42.48 3.48
N TYR A 275 -46.65 -42.08 4.74
CA TYR A 275 -46.67 -43.05 5.82
C TYR A 275 -47.87 -43.94 5.53
N PRO A 276 -47.67 -45.30 5.37
CA PRO A 276 -48.80 -46.18 5.20
C PRO A 276 -49.76 -45.97 6.37
N LEU A 277 -51.06 -45.81 6.07
CA LEU A 277 -52.12 -45.60 7.05
C LEU A 277 -52.32 -46.74 8.07
N GLU A 278 -51.38 -47.70 8.13
CA GLU A 278 -51.42 -48.81 9.09
C GLU A 278 -51.04 -48.41 10.53
N TYR A 279 -50.36 -47.27 10.75
CA TYR A 279 -49.98 -46.87 12.11
C TYR A 279 -51.16 -46.14 12.87
N GLY A 280 -52.23 -45.68 12.17
CA GLY A 280 -53.36 -44.97 12.80
C GLY A 280 -54.43 -45.88 13.42
N ARG A 281 -54.43 -47.20 13.17
CA ARG A 281 -55.50 -48.09 13.64
C ARG A 281 -55.18 -48.84 14.94
N ARG A 282 -53.98 -48.77 15.45
CA ARG A 282 -53.63 -49.47 16.73
C ARG A 282 -53.89 -48.66 17.98
N LEU A 283 -54.03 -47.37 17.92
CA LEU A 283 -54.30 -46.53 19.11
C LEU A 283 -55.80 -46.27 19.35
N ALA A 284 -56.72 -46.76 18.51
CA ALA A 284 -58.19 -46.59 18.70
C ALA A 284 -58.89 -47.84 19.28
N ARG A 285 -58.15 -48.83 19.73
CA ARG A 285 -58.72 -50.06 20.32
C ARG A 285 -58.41 -50.27 21.80
N GLU A 286 -57.72 -49.31 22.44
CA GLU A 286 -57.48 -49.36 23.92
C GLU A 286 -58.05 -48.10 24.59
N ARG A 287 -59.31 -47.83 24.39
CA ARG A 287 -60.15 -47.02 25.28
C ARG A 287 -61.51 -47.64 25.41
#